data_e84b1a10e77ed095f745d28546b68ed6
#
_entry.id   e84b1a10e77ed095f745d28546b68ed6
#
_cell.length_a   1.000
_cell.length_b   1.000
_cell.length_c   1.000
_cell.angle_alpha   90.00
_cell.angle_beta   90.00
_cell.angle_gamma   90.00
#
_symmetry.space_group_name_H-M   'P 1'
#
loop_
_entity.id
_entity.type
_entity.pdbx_description
1 polymer ?
#
loop_
_entity_poly.entity_id
_entity_poly.type
_entity_poly.pdbx_seq_one_letter_code
_entity_poly.pdbx_strand_id
1 'polypeptide(L)'
;MTFRRAGLAVATAAAALSLVGCQAGSNAQTSQDYSPVDGRNINVPADAGPRDPFVAIRGAIIVANGSGQAALLATVRNKTDETETLVSVAVDDAPGAIAGGSIVIEPGRSVAIGEPGGAQVSWSDLGVAAGTWVTLTMQFGTAGTVTRDVLVVANTGIYADVPIGIYTLS
;
A
#
# COMPACT_ATOMS: atom_id res chain seq x y z
N MET A 1 27.67 3.95 -61.09
CA MET A 1 27.35 4.92 -60.00
C MET A 1 26.25 4.42 -59.04
N THR A 2 25.86 3.16 -59.08
CA THR A 2 24.72 2.59 -58.29
C THR A 2 25.12 2.04 -56.93
N PHE A 3 26.37 1.63 -56.71
CA PHE A 3 26.80 1.03 -55.43
C PHE A 3 26.91 2.00 -54.26
N ARG A 4 27.14 3.30 -54.48
CA ARG A 4 27.21 4.29 -53.42
C ARG A 4 25.84 4.62 -52.81
N ARG A 5 24.76 4.47 -53.57
CA ARG A 5 23.38 4.75 -53.12
C ARG A 5 22.80 3.64 -52.27
N ALA A 6 23.22 2.37 -52.53
CA ALA A 6 22.81 1.20 -51.75
C ALA A 6 23.42 1.20 -50.34
N GLY A 7 24.70 1.60 -50.21
CA GLY A 7 25.35 1.69 -48.90
C GLY A 7 24.75 2.74 -47.97
N LEU A 8 24.28 3.86 -48.50
CA LEU A 8 23.65 4.93 -47.69
C LEU A 8 22.27 4.51 -47.15
N ALA A 9 21.48 3.76 -47.93
CA ALA A 9 20.16 3.29 -47.53
C ALA A 9 20.23 2.22 -46.43
N VAL A 10 21.26 1.35 -46.43
CA VAL A 10 21.48 0.34 -45.38
C VAL A 10 21.94 1.00 -44.07
N ALA A 11 22.80 2.02 -44.13
CA ALA A 11 23.28 2.71 -42.95
C ALA A 11 22.14 3.52 -42.23
N THR A 12 21.23 4.12 -43.01
CA THR A 12 20.07 4.83 -42.43
C THR A 12 19.05 3.89 -41.82
N ALA A 13 18.84 2.69 -42.38
CA ALA A 13 17.96 1.69 -41.82
C ALA A 13 18.50 1.11 -40.49
N ALA A 14 19.81 0.86 -40.41
CA ALA A 14 20.46 0.40 -39.17
C ALA A 14 20.42 1.45 -38.04
N ALA A 15 20.57 2.74 -38.35
CA ALA A 15 20.46 3.82 -37.38
C ALA A 15 19.02 4.01 -36.85
N ALA A 16 18.00 3.77 -37.70
CA ALA A 16 16.60 3.85 -37.27
C ALA A 16 16.20 2.70 -36.32
N LEU A 17 16.76 1.50 -36.51
CA LEU A 17 16.51 0.34 -35.65
C LEU A 17 17.17 0.45 -34.27
N SER A 18 18.27 1.20 -34.14
CA SER A 18 18.93 1.42 -32.84
C SER A 18 18.23 2.42 -31.92
N LEU A 19 17.32 3.27 -32.45
CA LEU A 19 16.54 4.21 -31.65
C LEU A 19 15.26 3.60 -31.04
N VAL A 20 14.81 2.44 -31.51
CA VAL A 20 13.59 1.78 -30.99
C VAL A 20 13.88 1.02 -29.67
N GLY A 21 15.15 0.74 -29.34
CA GLY A 21 15.53 -0.01 -28.16
C GLY A 21 15.51 0.76 -26.83
N CYS A 22 15.34 2.08 -26.82
CA CYS A 22 15.35 2.91 -25.61
C CYS A 22 13.96 3.36 -25.13
N GLN A 23 12.90 2.90 -25.74
CA GLN A 23 11.56 3.08 -25.18
C GLN A 23 11.28 1.98 -24.16
N ALA A 24 11.87 2.09 -22.97
CA ALA A 24 11.23 1.58 -21.76
C ALA A 24 9.93 2.40 -21.63
N GLY A 25 8.85 1.90 -22.22
CA GLY A 25 7.55 2.58 -22.21
C GLY A 25 7.07 2.79 -20.76
N SER A 26 5.97 3.52 -20.61
CA SER A 26 5.29 3.77 -19.31
C SER A 26 4.99 2.50 -18.48
N ASN A 27 5.19 1.31 -19.05
CA ASN A 27 5.10 0.00 -18.39
C ASN A 27 6.48 -0.58 -17.99
N ALA A 28 7.56 0.19 -18.08
CA ALA A 28 8.84 -0.27 -17.54
C ALA A 28 8.69 -0.55 -16.04
N GLN A 29 9.26 -1.64 -15.58
CA GLN A 29 9.22 -2.03 -14.16
C GLN A 29 9.77 -0.93 -13.23
N THR A 30 10.65 -0.08 -13.74
CA THR A 30 11.18 1.11 -13.05
C THR A 30 10.18 2.27 -12.95
N SER A 31 9.09 2.24 -13.73
CA SER A 31 7.99 3.22 -13.67
C SER A 31 6.83 2.74 -12.80
N GLN A 32 6.87 1.49 -12.35
CA GLN A 32 5.87 0.95 -11.43
C GLN A 32 6.30 1.25 -9.99
N ASP A 33 5.34 1.62 -9.14
CA ASP A 33 5.56 1.77 -7.70
C ASP A 33 6.08 0.44 -7.12
N TYR A 34 7.41 0.30 -7.09
CA TYR A 34 8.05 -0.83 -6.44
C TYR A 34 8.03 -0.60 -4.93
N SER A 35 7.22 -1.38 -4.23
CA SER A 35 7.26 -1.47 -2.77
C SER A 35 8.24 -2.58 -2.37
N PRO A 36 9.46 -2.25 -1.90
CA PRO A 36 10.47 -3.26 -1.52
C PRO A 36 10.14 -3.95 -0.18
N VAL A 37 8.99 -3.69 0.40
CA VAL A 37 8.49 -4.28 1.64
C VAL A 37 7.29 -5.18 1.34
N ASP A 38 7.00 -6.13 2.21
CA ASP A 38 5.87 -7.06 2.09
C ASP A 38 4.50 -6.35 2.03
N GLY A 39 4.45 -5.07 2.41
CA GLY A 39 3.22 -4.28 2.51
C GLY A 39 2.83 -3.54 1.25
N ARG A 40 1.52 -3.36 1.07
CA ARG A 40 0.91 -2.65 -0.05
C ARG A 40 0.94 -1.13 0.15
N ASN A 41 1.26 -0.38 -0.92
CA ASN A 41 1.08 1.07 -0.97
C ASN A 41 -0.27 1.40 -1.61
N ILE A 42 -1.04 2.27 -0.97
CA ILE A 42 -2.42 2.60 -1.36
C ILE A 42 -2.58 4.12 -1.26
N ASN A 43 -3.24 4.75 -2.21
CA ASN A 43 -3.71 6.14 -2.14
C ASN A 43 -5.23 6.17 -2.03
N VAL A 44 -5.78 7.18 -1.36
CA VAL A 44 -7.22 7.41 -1.24
C VAL A 44 -7.50 8.88 -1.58
N PRO A 45 -8.18 9.18 -2.70
CA PRO A 45 -8.69 8.24 -3.70
C PRO A 45 -7.58 7.49 -4.44
N ALA A 46 -7.92 6.35 -5.04
CA ALA A 46 -6.96 5.42 -5.64
C ALA A 46 -6.26 5.95 -6.90
N ASP A 47 -6.89 6.90 -7.57
CA ASP A 47 -6.45 7.56 -8.81
C ASP A 47 -5.78 8.92 -8.56
N ALA A 48 -5.55 9.28 -7.28
CA ALA A 48 -4.90 10.54 -6.93
C ALA A 48 -3.51 10.64 -7.58
N GLY A 49 -3.32 11.71 -8.34
CA GLY A 49 -2.05 12.05 -8.95
C GLY A 49 -1.02 12.58 -7.93
N PRO A 50 0.25 12.75 -8.33
CA PRO A 50 1.31 13.17 -7.40
C PRO A 50 1.09 14.54 -6.74
N ARG A 51 0.25 15.39 -7.36
CA ARG A 51 -0.05 16.77 -6.90
C ARG A 51 -1.42 16.92 -6.27
N ASP A 52 -2.26 15.90 -6.38
CA ASP A 52 -3.60 15.93 -5.80
C ASP A 52 -3.53 15.74 -4.28
N PRO A 53 -4.48 16.30 -3.52
CA PRO A 53 -4.62 15.97 -2.11
C PRO A 53 -5.11 14.52 -1.96
N PHE A 54 -4.46 13.74 -1.09
CA PHE A 54 -4.84 12.34 -0.87
C PHE A 54 -4.35 11.83 0.49
N VAL A 55 -4.95 10.73 0.95
CA VAL A 55 -4.42 9.96 2.06
C VAL A 55 -3.52 8.86 1.52
N ALA A 56 -2.29 8.81 2.00
CA ALA A 56 -1.30 7.82 1.60
C ALA A 56 -1.19 6.73 2.68
N ILE A 57 -1.50 5.49 2.32
CA ILE A 57 -1.28 4.31 3.16
C ILE A 57 -0.04 3.60 2.64
N ARG A 58 0.91 3.31 3.51
CA ARG A 58 2.19 2.70 3.14
C ARG A 58 2.45 1.45 3.98
N GLY A 59 2.96 0.41 3.30
CA GLY A 59 3.32 -0.84 3.94
C GLY A 59 2.14 -1.61 4.55
N ALA A 60 0.92 -1.46 4.01
CA ALA A 60 -0.25 -2.13 4.57
C ALA A 60 -0.15 -3.65 4.45
N ILE A 61 -0.10 -4.35 5.57
CA ILE A 61 -0.15 -5.81 5.70
C ILE A 61 -1.00 -6.21 6.90
N ILE A 62 -1.48 -7.44 6.89
CA ILE A 62 -2.11 -8.06 8.05
C ILE A 62 -1.09 -8.97 8.72
N VAL A 63 -0.84 -8.77 10.01
CA VAL A 63 0.01 -9.63 10.82
C VAL A 63 -0.89 -10.54 11.64
N ALA A 64 -0.77 -11.87 11.45
CA ALA A 64 -1.64 -12.85 12.10
C ALA A 64 -0.83 -13.85 12.93
N ASN A 65 -1.40 -14.29 14.07
CA ASN A 65 -0.86 -15.38 14.85
C ASN A 65 -1.62 -16.70 14.58
N GLY A 66 -1.07 -17.81 15.05
CA GLY A 66 -1.68 -19.13 14.87
C GLY A 66 -2.98 -19.36 15.66
N SER A 67 -3.44 -18.41 16.47
CA SER A 67 -4.68 -18.49 17.27
C SER A 67 -5.84 -17.70 16.68
N GLY A 68 -5.75 -17.26 15.44
CA GLY A 68 -6.82 -16.54 14.74
C GLY A 68 -6.81 -15.02 14.97
N GLN A 69 -5.97 -14.51 15.85
CA GLN A 69 -5.86 -13.08 16.08
C GLN A 69 -5.00 -12.42 15.00
N ALA A 70 -5.32 -11.17 14.66
CA ALA A 70 -4.57 -10.41 13.67
C ALA A 70 -4.55 -8.91 14.00
N ALA A 71 -3.59 -8.19 13.42
CA ALA A 71 -3.48 -6.74 13.49
C ALA A 71 -3.11 -6.16 12.12
N LEU A 72 -3.55 -4.93 11.85
CA LEU A 72 -3.08 -4.15 10.70
C LEU A 72 -1.76 -3.49 11.06
N LEU A 73 -0.75 -3.67 10.22
CA LEU A 73 0.48 -2.87 10.23
C LEU A 73 0.46 -1.96 9.01
N ALA A 74 0.56 -0.65 9.22
CA ALA A 74 0.57 0.34 8.14
C ALA A 74 1.03 1.70 8.67
N THR A 75 1.55 2.56 7.79
CA THR A 75 1.68 3.99 8.04
C THR A 75 0.67 4.75 7.20
N VAL A 76 -0.18 5.56 7.83
CA VAL A 76 -1.15 6.40 7.14
C VAL A 76 -0.70 7.85 7.23
N ARG A 77 -0.55 8.52 6.09
CA ARG A 77 -0.19 9.93 5.99
C ARG A 77 -1.30 10.72 5.33
N ASN A 78 -1.74 11.78 6.01
CA ASN A 78 -2.66 12.74 5.45
C ASN A 78 -1.87 13.77 4.61
N LYS A 79 -2.13 13.80 3.30
CA LYS A 79 -1.57 14.78 2.34
C LYS A 79 -2.65 15.76 1.86
N THR A 80 -3.76 15.87 2.58
CA THR A 80 -4.78 16.89 2.38
C THR A 80 -4.53 18.08 3.30
N ASP A 81 -5.26 19.17 3.10
CA ASP A 81 -5.17 20.38 3.92
C ASP A 81 -6.16 20.36 5.12
N GLU A 82 -6.97 19.30 5.23
CA GLU A 82 -7.97 19.12 6.28
C GLU A 82 -7.63 17.91 7.15
N THR A 83 -8.09 17.92 8.41
CA THR A 83 -7.97 16.76 9.30
C THR A 83 -8.77 15.59 8.74
N GLU A 84 -8.15 14.43 8.68
CA GLU A 84 -8.77 13.20 8.22
C GLU A 84 -8.96 12.21 9.37
N THR A 85 -9.94 11.34 9.26
CA THR A 85 -10.24 10.34 10.28
C THR A 85 -10.46 8.98 9.65
N LEU A 86 -9.70 7.98 10.06
CA LEU A 86 -9.98 6.58 9.74
C LEU A 86 -11.09 6.10 10.67
N VAL A 87 -12.27 5.83 10.10
CA VAL A 87 -13.50 5.53 10.86
C VAL A 87 -13.84 4.04 10.92
N SER A 88 -13.41 3.27 9.91
CA SER A 88 -13.58 1.82 9.93
C SER A 88 -12.52 1.10 9.11
N VAL A 89 -12.24 -0.13 9.51
CA VAL A 89 -11.35 -1.07 8.80
C VAL A 89 -12.02 -2.43 8.80
N ALA A 90 -11.98 -3.14 7.67
CA ALA A 90 -12.46 -4.51 7.56
C ALA A 90 -11.51 -5.35 6.70
N VAL A 91 -11.45 -6.66 6.99
CA VAL A 91 -10.75 -7.66 6.18
C VAL A 91 -11.77 -8.72 5.79
N ASP A 92 -11.94 -8.95 4.47
CA ASP A 92 -12.95 -9.88 3.91
C ASP A 92 -14.32 -9.69 4.58
N ASP A 93 -14.75 -8.42 4.73
CA ASP A 93 -15.97 -7.97 5.42
C ASP A 93 -15.98 -8.17 6.95
N ALA A 94 -14.97 -8.80 7.54
CA ALA A 94 -14.84 -8.90 9.00
C ALA A 94 -14.37 -7.56 9.59
N PRO A 95 -15.16 -6.90 10.45
CA PRO A 95 -14.79 -5.60 11.01
C PRO A 95 -13.61 -5.71 11.98
N GLY A 96 -12.65 -4.81 11.83
CA GLY A 96 -11.54 -4.63 12.76
C GLY A 96 -11.90 -3.67 13.90
N ALA A 97 -11.43 -3.98 15.09
CA ALA A 97 -11.54 -3.08 16.23
C ALA A 97 -10.44 -2.00 16.17
N ILE A 98 -10.84 -0.73 16.11
CA ILE A 98 -9.94 0.41 16.22
C ILE A 98 -9.87 0.82 17.70
N ALA A 99 -8.68 0.81 18.30
CA ALA A 99 -8.49 1.28 19.67
C ALA A 99 -8.86 2.78 19.76
N GLY A 100 -9.77 3.14 20.68
CA GLY A 100 -10.31 4.49 20.76
C GLY A 100 -11.44 4.82 19.75
N GLY A 101 -11.87 3.84 18.95
CA GLY A 101 -13.02 3.95 18.03
C GLY A 101 -12.70 4.56 16.66
N SER A 102 -11.69 5.45 16.57
CA SER A 102 -11.24 6.04 15.31
C SER A 102 -9.81 6.55 15.42
N ILE A 103 -9.15 6.80 14.28
CA ILE A 103 -7.79 7.35 14.23
C ILE A 103 -7.82 8.70 13.52
N VAL A 104 -7.50 9.78 14.23
CA VAL A 104 -7.41 11.14 13.68
C VAL A 104 -6.01 11.37 13.12
N ILE A 105 -5.95 11.96 11.92
CA ILE A 105 -4.71 12.20 11.19
C ILE A 105 -4.71 13.66 10.72
N GLU A 106 -3.96 14.51 11.40
CA GLU A 106 -3.85 15.93 11.09
C GLU A 106 -3.21 16.18 9.72
N PRO A 107 -3.47 17.34 9.08
CA PRO A 107 -2.87 17.71 7.80
C PRO A 107 -1.34 17.59 7.82
N GLY A 108 -0.78 16.95 6.80
CA GLY A 108 0.66 16.73 6.64
C GLY A 108 1.28 15.76 7.64
N ARG A 109 0.51 15.19 8.58
CA ARG A 109 0.98 14.24 9.59
C ARG A 109 0.86 12.79 9.13
N SER A 110 1.60 11.94 9.84
CA SER A 110 1.54 10.49 9.67
C SER A 110 1.22 9.83 11.01
N VAL A 111 0.45 8.75 10.95
CA VAL A 111 0.15 7.87 12.09
C VAL A 111 0.62 6.46 11.74
N ALA A 112 1.40 5.86 12.61
CA ALA A 112 1.75 4.46 12.55
C ALA A 112 0.62 3.62 13.17
N ILE A 113 0.21 2.57 12.49
CA ILE A 113 -0.78 1.60 12.94
C ILE A 113 -0.07 0.26 13.12
N GLY A 114 -0.31 -0.41 14.25
CA GLY A 114 0.26 -1.72 14.55
C GLY A 114 1.70 -1.69 15.07
N GLU A 115 2.30 -0.52 15.26
CA GLU A 115 3.58 -0.39 15.95
C GLU A 115 3.40 -0.24 17.48
N PRO A 116 4.38 -0.67 18.28
CA PRO A 116 4.36 -0.42 19.72
C PRO A 116 4.21 1.08 20.04
N GLY A 117 3.18 1.45 20.80
CA GLY A 117 2.87 2.85 21.11
C GLY A 117 2.15 3.64 20.01
N GLY A 118 1.92 3.05 18.86
CA GLY A 118 1.12 3.62 17.76
C GLY A 118 -0.38 3.32 17.91
N ALA A 119 -1.15 3.77 16.92
CA ALA A 119 -2.56 3.41 16.81
C ALA A 119 -2.72 1.90 16.58
N GLN A 120 -3.82 1.32 17.06
CA GLN A 120 -4.06 -0.12 16.95
C GLN A 120 -5.35 -0.42 16.20
N VAL A 121 -5.27 -1.35 15.24
CA VAL A 121 -6.41 -1.98 14.57
C VAL A 121 -6.20 -3.47 14.61
N SER A 122 -7.13 -4.21 15.21
CA SER A 122 -6.97 -5.64 15.44
C SER A 122 -8.26 -6.43 15.28
N TRP A 123 -8.10 -7.73 15.08
CA TRP A 123 -9.15 -8.74 15.03
C TRP A 123 -8.86 -9.81 16.09
N SER A 124 -9.88 -10.17 16.85
CA SER A 124 -9.78 -11.25 17.86
C SER A 124 -9.92 -12.65 17.24
N ASP A 125 -10.61 -12.74 16.12
CA ASP A 125 -10.88 -14.01 15.41
C ASP A 125 -11.06 -13.72 13.91
N LEU A 126 -9.95 -13.50 13.21
CA LEU A 126 -9.95 -13.32 11.75
C LEU A 126 -9.77 -14.64 11.00
N GLY A 127 -9.08 -15.61 11.62
CA GLY A 127 -8.95 -16.96 11.07
C GLY A 127 -8.17 -17.10 9.76
N VAL A 128 -7.35 -16.08 9.41
CA VAL A 128 -6.57 -16.08 8.16
C VAL A 128 -5.19 -16.68 8.35
N ALA A 129 -4.69 -17.38 7.32
CA ALA A 129 -3.36 -17.99 7.35
C ALA A 129 -2.29 -17.05 6.79
N ALA A 130 -1.10 -17.08 7.39
CA ALA A 130 0.06 -16.38 6.82
C ALA A 130 0.40 -16.92 5.41
N GLY A 131 0.80 -16.00 4.51
CA GLY A 131 1.05 -16.29 3.10
C GLY A 131 -0.18 -16.18 2.19
N THR A 132 -1.36 -15.89 2.73
CA THR A 132 -2.57 -15.65 1.93
C THR A 132 -2.77 -14.16 1.63
N TRP A 133 -3.56 -13.87 0.61
CA TRP A 133 -4.03 -12.52 0.29
C TRP A 133 -5.46 -12.36 0.81
N VAL A 134 -5.75 -11.22 1.39
CA VAL A 134 -7.07 -10.85 1.92
C VAL A 134 -7.45 -9.46 1.44
N THR A 135 -8.73 -9.18 1.37
CA THR A 135 -9.25 -7.89 0.92
C THR A 135 -9.39 -6.94 2.10
N LEU A 136 -8.49 -5.94 2.18
CA LEU A 136 -8.54 -4.86 3.18
C LEU A 136 -9.42 -3.73 2.67
N THR A 137 -10.44 -3.35 3.43
CA THR A 137 -11.26 -2.17 3.22
C THR A 137 -11.02 -1.17 4.34
N MET A 138 -10.72 0.08 3.99
CA MET A 138 -10.51 1.19 4.93
C MET A 138 -11.43 2.34 4.54
N GLN A 139 -12.18 2.87 5.50
CA GLN A 139 -13.07 4.01 5.30
C GLN A 139 -12.56 5.23 6.07
N PHE A 140 -12.41 6.33 5.35
CA PHE A 140 -12.02 7.63 5.88
C PHE A 140 -13.22 8.58 5.89
N GLY A 141 -13.19 9.57 6.78
CA GLY A 141 -14.28 10.51 6.95
C GLY A 141 -14.53 11.37 5.73
N THR A 142 -13.47 11.91 5.13
CA THR A 142 -13.52 12.81 3.97
C THR A 142 -12.98 12.17 2.70
N ALA A 143 -11.84 11.47 2.78
CA ALA A 143 -11.18 10.89 1.60
C ALA A 143 -11.97 9.72 0.98
N GLY A 144 -12.95 9.16 1.69
CA GLY A 144 -13.81 8.08 1.22
C GLY A 144 -13.28 6.70 1.55
N THR A 145 -13.68 5.69 0.76
CA THR A 145 -13.38 4.28 1.00
C THR A 145 -12.40 3.75 -0.03
N VAL A 146 -11.47 2.92 0.42
CA VAL A 146 -10.58 2.16 -0.45
C VAL A 146 -10.60 0.68 -0.09
N THR A 147 -10.56 -0.17 -1.12
CA THR A 147 -10.49 -1.63 -0.99
C THR A 147 -9.31 -2.14 -1.79
N ARG A 148 -8.42 -2.91 -1.17
CA ARG A 148 -7.22 -3.49 -1.81
C ARG A 148 -6.84 -4.83 -1.18
N ASP A 149 -6.29 -5.70 -2.01
CA ASP A 149 -5.72 -6.94 -1.51
C ASP A 149 -4.37 -6.66 -0.84
N VAL A 150 -4.19 -7.22 0.35
CA VAL A 150 -2.96 -7.13 1.15
C VAL A 150 -2.52 -8.53 1.57
N LEU A 151 -1.21 -8.68 1.80
CA LEU A 151 -0.62 -9.94 2.24
C LEU A 151 -0.86 -10.14 3.74
N VAL A 152 -1.11 -11.39 4.13
CA VAL A 152 -1.08 -11.83 5.52
C VAL A 152 0.30 -12.40 5.82
N VAL A 153 0.95 -11.92 6.87
CA VAL A 153 2.25 -12.42 7.34
C VAL A 153 2.14 -13.00 8.75
N ALA A 154 3.05 -13.89 9.10
CA ALA A 154 3.09 -14.45 10.44
C ALA A 154 3.65 -13.44 11.45
N ASN A 155 3.14 -13.44 12.67
CA ASN A 155 3.67 -12.67 13.80
C ASN A 155 4.99 -13.30 14.32
N THR A 156 6.02 -13.34 13.48
CA THR A 156 7.34 -13.90 13.75
C THR A 156 8.44 -13.07 13.07
N GLY A 157 9.68 -13.27 13.45
CA GLY A 157 10.80 -12.56 12.84
C GLY A 157 10.69 -11.04 13.04
N ILE A 158 10.72 -10.27 11.95
CA ILE A 158 10.62 -8.81 11.98
C ILE A 158 9.24 -8.30 12.42
N TYR A 159 8.21 -9.15 12.43
CA TYR A 159 6.85 -8.83 12.84
C TYR A 159 6.49 -9.35 14.23
N ALA A 160 7.45 -9.93 14.98
CA ALA A 160 7.22 -10.52 16.30
C ALA A 160 6.73 -9.51 17.35
N ASP A 161 7.15 -8.25 17.23
CA ASP A 161 6.81 -7.17 18.16
C ASP A 161 5.51 -6.42 17.78
N VAL A 162 4.85 -6.80 16.67
CA VAL A 162 3.55 -6.21 16.30
C VAL A 162 2.52 -6.62 17.36
N PRO A 163 1.86 -5.65 18.01
CA PRO A 163 0.87 -5.95 19.02
C PRO A 163 -0.35 -6.61 18.39
N ILE A 164 -0.60 -7.88 18.72
CA ILE A 164 -1.78 -8.63 18.29
C ILE A 164 -2.70 -8.83 19.49
N GLY A 165 -3.94 -8.39 19.36
CA GLY A 165 -4.94 -8.49 20.41
C GLY A 165 -5.54 -7.12 20.77
N ILE A 166 -6.70 -7.16 21.43
CA ILE A 166 -7.39 -5.93 21.88
C ILE A 166 -6.67 -5.41 23.10
N TYR A 167 -5.88 -4.35 22.95
CA TYR A 167 -5.40 -3.59 24.10
C TYR A 167 -6.51 -2.64 24.54
N THR A 168 -7.24 -2.97 25.60
CA THR A 168 -7.98 -1.97 26.35
C THR A 168 -6.97 -1.03 26.98
N LEU A 169 -6.88 0.18 26.46
CA LEU A 169 -6.16 1.26 27.16
C LEU A 169 -6.91 1.51 28.47
N SER A 170 -6.27 1.12 29.57
CA SER A 170 -6.73 1.40 30.95
C SER A 170 -6.40 2.84 31.34
#